data_6cbe8d381a987e3b0da554966dc59788
#
_entry.id   6cbe8d381a987e3b0da554966dc59788
#
_cell.length_a   1.000
_cell.length_b   1.000
_cell.length_c   1.000
_cell.angle_alpha   90.00
_cell.angle_beta   90.00
_cell.angle_gamma   90.00
#
_symmetry.space_group_name_H-M   'P 1'
#
loop_
_entity.id
_entity.type
_entity.pdbx_description
1 polymer ?
#
loop_
_entity_poly.entity_id
_entity_poly.type
_entity_poly.pdbx_seq_one_letter_code
_entity_poly.pdbx_strand_id
1 'polypeptide(L)'
;MLILKFVCGIILKGDYFVKSEIINRRVQRMIVMNIEIDNFMSFNNFAMNLSYPKKIVNSSIQNEFLTGFSNFRYKKVNILMGANATGKTSFGKMLMKIFNFMDKKQYTQIASVIADTNKEATFCIDFVTNLRYLFRVNTVISPPDEGEKLTGKNIDVSVRYVEIQKKDSYESCLKRILETKQEKCDNYLEELEKVTGLSWSFAYPEDDSAVELFRAPKDSHTFIRILDFILRALDPSIVSVDRLSEVEGAYAIRTKSKSAIIQDGQTPDIGWLSSGTKSGIAIAAMIANMLEKKCEFFYCDEKFSFIHSDIEKALLSVMIELLGDNTQLFFTTHNTDILDMQLPKHSYTFMKKEVYGENSKIECINASEILKRSTDSLKSAVENDLFSSAPATDLIYDILDI
;
A
#
# COMPACT_ATOMS: atom_id res chain seq x y z
N MET A 1 -6.58 0.33 -47.56
CA MET A 1 -5.48 0.12 -48.54
C MET A 1 -4.34 1.01 -48.12
N LEU A 2 -3.15 0.51 -48.03
CA LEU A 2 -1.86 0.94 -47.48
C LEU A 2 -1.75 0.77 -45.95
N ILE A 3 -1.21 -0.32 -45.47
CA ILE A 3 0.18 -0.83 -45.47
C ILE A 3 1.12 0.10 -44.71
N LEU A 4 1.58 -0.40 -43.57
CA LEU A 4 2.94 -0.16 -43.14
C LEU A 4 3.53 -1.44 -42.57
N LYS A 5 4.27 -2.13 -43.43
CA LYS A 5 5.38 -3.01 -43.10
C LYS A 5 6.57 -2.14 -42.69
N PHE A 6 7.24 -2.50 -41.62
CA PHE A 6 8.70 -2.43 -41.44
C PHE A 6 9.01 -3.33 -40.27
N VAL A 7 9.54 -4.40 -40.49
CA VAL A 7 10.80 -4.99 -40.91
C VAL A 7 11.68 -5.32 -39.72
N CYS A 8 11.72 -6.52 -39.56
CA CYS A 8 12.76 -7.46 -39.30
C CYS A 8 14.19 -6.90 -39.34
N GLY A 9 14.96 -7.16 -38.33
CA GLY A 9 16.40 -7.09 -38.43
C GLY A 9 17.13 -7.34 -37.13
N ILE A 10 17.60 -8.56 -37.05
CA ILE A 10 18.79 -9.03 -36.35
C ILE A 10 18.69 -9.33 -34.87
N ILE A 11 18.66 -10.62 -34.64
CA ILE A 11 18.84 -11.40 -33.43
C ILE A 11 20.28 -11.20 -32.92
N LEU A 12 20.43 -10.76 -31.67
CA LEU A 12 21.54 -11.15 -30.83
C LEU A 12 20.99 -11.70 -29.51
N LYS A 13 21.53 -12.83 -29.13
CA LYS A 13 21.04 -13.76 -28.12
C LYS A 13 21.02 -13.17 -26.69
N GLY A 14 19.99 -13.47 -25.97
CA GLY A 14 19.96 -13.53 -24.50
C GLY A 14 19.15 -12.41 -23.83
N ASP A 15 19.48 -11.16 -24.06
CA ASP A 15 18.95 -10.03 -23.25
C ASP A 15 17.71 -9.35 -23.83
N TYR A 16 17.44 -9.54 -25.13
CA TYR A 16 16.29 -8.91 -25.81
C TYR A 16 14.94 -9.61 -25.57
N PHE A 17 14.95 -10.89 -25.17
CA PHE A 17 13.69 -11.61 -24.92
C PHE A 17 12.99 -11.12 -23.64
N VAL A 18 13.75 -10.72 -22.63
CA VAL A 18 13.21 -10.14 -21.40
C VAL A 18 12.58 -8.76 -21.65
N LYS A 19 13.18 -7.94 -22.53
CA LYS A 19 12.62 -6.61 -22.90
C LYS A 19 11.28 -6.71 -23.62
N SER A 20 11.05 -7.71 -24.48
CA SER A 20 9.79 -7.84 -25.23
C SER A 20 8.64 -8.44 -24.40
N GLU A 21 8.92 -9.25 -23.39
CA GLU A 21 7.90 -9.78 -22.46
C GLU A 21 7.51 -8.74 -21.38
N ILE A 22 8.44 -7.87 -20.99
CA ILE A 22 8.18 -6.80 -20.00
C ILE A 22 7.34 -5.66 -20.61
N ILE A 23 7.46 -5.40 -21.92
CA ILE A 23 6.80 -4.27 -22.62
C ILE A 23 5.33 -4.59 -23.03
N ASN A 24 4.86 -5.82 -22.88
CA ASN A 24 3.43 -6.06 -23.08
C ASN A 24 2.65 -5.35 -21.96
N ARG A 25 1.96 -4.25 -22.30
CA ARG A 25 1.14 -3.35 -21.44
C ARG A 25 -0.01 -4.07 -20.68
N ARG A 26 0.23 -5.25 -20.15
CA ARG A 26 -0.66 -5.87 -19.17
C ARG A 26 -0.31 -5.29 -17.81
N VAL A 27 -1.33 -4.89 -17.07
CA VAL A 27 -1.22 -4.53 -15.66
C VAL A 27 -0.32 -5.53 -14.95
N GLN A 28 0.81 -5.05 -14.40
CA GLN A 28 1.78 -5.91 -13.74
C GLN A 28 1.36 -6.14 -12.30
N ARG A 29 1.25 -7.38 -11.91
CA ARG A 29 0.97 -7.76 -10.52
C ARG A 29 2.17 -7.41 -9.65
N MET A 30 1.92 -6.76 -8.51
CA MET A 30 2.98 -6.30 -7.61
C MET A 30 2.76 -6.83 -6.20
N ILE A 31 3.80 -7.47 -5.65
CA ILE A 31 3.88 -7.88 -4.24
C ILE A 31 5.13 -7.26 -3.65
N VAL A 32 4.98 -6.39 -2.67
CA VAL A 32 6.10 -5.76 -1.97
C VAL A 32 6.69 -6.76 -0.96
N MET A 33 8.01 -6.94 -1.00
CA MET A 33 8.75 -7.89 -0.16
C MET A 33 9.58 -7.20 0.93
N ASN A 34 10.12 -6.03 0.63
CA ASN A 34 10.90 -5.22 1.57
C ASN A 34 10.84 -3.76 1.17
N ILE A 35 10.92 -2.87 2.14
CA ILE A 35 11.07 -1.44 1.93
C ILE A 35 12.00 -0.85 2.98
N GLU A 36 12.91 -0.01 2.53
CA GLU A 36 13.83 0.77 3.35
C GLU A 36 13.69 2.23 2.95
N ILE A 37 13.63 3.14 3.92
CA ILE A 37 13.42 4.57 3.70
C ILE A 37 14.32 5.35 4.65
N ASP A 38 15.04 6.32 4.13
CA ASP A 38 15.85 7.24 4.95
C ASP A 38 15.70 8.67 4.47
N ASN A 39 15.60 9.60 5.40
CA ASN A 39 15.46 11.04 5.17
C ASN A 39 14.23 11.46 4.36
N PHE A 40 13.11 10.75 4.52
CA PHE A 40 11.82 11.16 3.94
C PHE A 40 10.75 11.29 5.03
N MET A 41 9.99 12.39 5.05
CA MET A 41 8.98 12.66 6.07
C MET A 41 9.57 12.51 7.48
N SER A 42 9.07 11.57 8.30
CA SER A 42 9.62 11.25 9.62
C SER A 42 10.40 9.93 9.63
N PHE A 43 10.74 9.39 8.47
CA PHE A 43 11.47 8.12 8.37
C PHE A 43 12.97 8.36 8.30
N ASN A 44 13.69 7.85 9.31
CA ASN A 44 15.14 7.83 9.38
C ASN A 44 15.58 6.39 9.64
N ASN A 45 16.35 5.81 8.73
CA ASN A 45 16.79 4.40 8.78
C ASN A 45 15.62 3.43 9.03
N PHE A 46 14.49 3.67 8.38
CA PHE A 46 13.30 2.84 8.50
C PHE A 46 13.41 1.63 7.59
N ALA A 47 12.99 0.47 8.10
CA ALA A 47 12.89 -0.75 7.31
C ALA A 47 11.64 -1.56 7.69
N MET A 48 10.97 -2.14 6.69
CA MET A 48 9.87 -3.07 6.88
C MET A 48 10.03 -4.27 5.95
N ASN A 49 10.26 -5.44 6.54
CA ASN A 49 10.34 -6.71 5.81
C ASN A 49 8.96 -7.37 5.77
N LEU A 50 8.50 -7.67 4.57
CA LEU A 50 7.20 -8.27 4.28
C LEU A 50 7.33 -9.73 3.82
N SER A 51 8.55 -10.28 3.77
CA SER A 51 8.77 -11.71 3.58
C SER A 51 8.40 -12.52 4.83
N TYR A 52 8.15 -13.81 4.64
CA TYR A 52 7.96 -14.73 5.75
C TYR A 52 8.73 -16.03 5.50
N PRO A 53 9.96 -16.15 6.00
CA PRO A 53 10.85 -17.27 5.67
C PRO A 53 10.40 -18.59 6.29
N LYS A 54 9.61 -18.56 7.38
CA LYS A 54 9.13 -19.76 8.06
C LYS A 54 7.96 -20.40 7.31
N LYS A 55 7.78 -21.71 7.49
CA LYS A 55 6.59 -22.39 6.99
C LYS A 55 5.35 -21.84 7.73
N ILE A 56 4.36 -21.40 6.97
CA ILE A 56 3.08 -20.96 7.51
C ILE A 56 2.25 -22.20 7.79
N VAL A 57 1.77 -22.32 9.04
CA VAL A 57 0.97 -23.46 9.51
C VAL A 57 -0.26 -22.90 10.19
N ASN A 58 -1.43 -23.45 9.90
CA ASN A 58 -2.71 -23.07 10.50
C ASN A 58 -3.04 -21.57 10.38
N SER A 59 -2.72 -20.97 9.23
CA SER A 59 -3.15 -19.62 8.91
C SER A 59 -4.61 -19.60 8.47
N SER A 60 -5.37 -18.62 8.96
CA SER A 60 -6.72 -18.32 8.45
C SER A 60 -6.68 -17.59 7.12
N ILE A 61 -5.50 -17.08 6.70
CA ILE A 61 -5.29 -16.40 5.42
C ILE A 61 -4.81 -17.41 4.40
N GLN A 62 -5.48 -17.48 3.25
CA GLN A 62 -5.15 -18.43 2.20
C GLN A 62 -4.01 -17.94 1.32
N ASN A 63 -3.18 -18.87 0.86
CA ASN A 63 -2.16 -18.65 -0.18
C ASN A 63 -1.21 -17.47 0.10
N GLU A 64 -0.57 -17.47 1.28
CA GLU A 64 0.45 -16.48 1.67
C GLU A 64 1.83 -16.81 1.03
N PHE A 65 1.82 -17.22 -0.22
CA PHE A 65 3.00 -17.51 -1.02
C PHE A 65 2.73 -17.20 -2.49
N LEU A 66 3.78 -16.99 -3.23
CA LEU A 66 3.70 -16.72 -4.67
C LEU A 66 3.22 -17.97 -5.41
N THR A 67 2.20 -17.84 -6.23
CA THR A 67 1.62 -18.97 -6.99
C THR A 67 2.68 -19.65 -7.83
N GLY A 68 2.84 -20.97 -7.65
CA GLY A 68 3.87 -21.78 -8.29
C GLY A 68 5.21 -21.83 -7.53
N PHE A 69 5.38 -21.04 -6.45
CA PHE A 69 6.62 -20.92 -5.67
C PHE A 69 6.33 -21.00 -4.17
N SER A 70 5.99 -22.17 -3.65
CA SER A 70 5.52 -22.36 -2.27
C SER A 70 6.50 -21.95 -1.17
N ASN A 71 7.78 -21.81 -1.47
CA ASN A 71 8.79 -21.31 -0.54
C ASN A 71 8.90 -19.79 -0.56
N PHE A 72 8.41 -19.12 -1.61
CA PHE A 72 8.44 -17.68 -1.74
C PHE A 72 7.21 -17.09 -1.03
N ARG A 73 7.31 -16.94 0.30
CA ARG A 73 6.23 -16.54 1.19
C ARG A 73 6.32 -15.07 1.51
N TYR A 74 5.15 -14.43 1.66
CA TYR A 74 5.04 -13.01 1.99
C TYR A 74 3.86 -12.78 2.93
N LYS A 75 3.90 -11.67 3.65
CA LYS A 75 2.80 -11.22 4.50
C LYS A 75 1.70 -10.64 3.59
N LYS A 76 0.68 -11.44 3.33
CA LYS A 76 -0.42 -11.11 2.41
C LYS A 76 -1.36 -10.06 3.01
N VAL A 77 -1.59 -10.13 4.31
CA VAL A 77 -2.35 -9.14 5.09
C VAL A 77 -1.41 -8.50 6.09
N ASN A 78 -1.39 -7.17 6.11
CA ASN A 78 -0.55 -6.36 6.98
C ASN A 78 -1.42 -5.36 7.74
N ILE A 79 -1.75 -5.67 9.00
CA ILE A 79 -2.48 -4.78 9.89
C ILE A 79 -1.45 -3.94 10.64
N LEU A 80 -1.42 -2.65 10.33
CA LEU A 80 -0.53 -1.69 10.98
C LEU A 80 -1.25 -1.02 12.15
N MET A 81 -0.73 -1.22 13.33
CA MET A 81 -1.23 -0.64 14.58
C MET A 81 -0.19 0.26 15.23
N GLY A 82 -0.62 1.12 16.13
CA GLY A 82 0.23 2.03 16.88
C GLY A 82 -0.52 3.30 17.25
N ALA A 83 0.01 4.06 18.21
CA ALA A 83 -0.56 5.34 18.64
C ALA A 83 -0.62 6.37 17.50
N ASN A 84 -1.25 7.51 17.76
CA ASN A 84 -1.25 8.63 16.82
C ASN A 84 0.17 9.11 16.55
N ALA A 85 0.41 9.63 15.35
CA ALA A 85 1.70 10.14 14.90
C ALA A 85 2.87 9.12 14.84
N THR A 86 2.60 7.81 14.93
CA THR A 86 3.63 6.77 14.76
C THR A 86 4.03 6.51 13.31
N GLY A 87 3.39 7.20 12.35
CA GLY A 87 3.80 7.16 10.94
C GLY A 87 2.98 6.23 10.04
N LYS A 88 1.85 5.64 10.50
CA LYS A 88 1.02 4.75 9.67
C LYS A 88 0.56 5.42 8.37
N THR A 89 -0.07 6.58 8.45
CA THR A 89 -0.49 7.38 7.29
C THR A 89 0.70 7.84 6.46
N SER A 90 1.78 8.30 7.11
CA SER A 90 3.00 8.72 6.41
C SER A 90 3.62 7.58 5.62
N PHE A 91 3.58 6.35 6.14
CA PHE A 91 4.08 5.16 5.44
C PHE A 91 3.28 4.88 4.17
N GLY A 92 1.94 4.90 4.24
CA GLY A 92 1.09 4.73 3.06
C GLY A 92 1.33 5.82 2.02
N LYS A 93 1.40 7.10 2.45
CA LYS A 93 1.72 8.23 1.56
C LYS A 93 3.10 8.08 0.89
N MET A 94 4.09 7.60 1.65
CA MET A 94 5.43 7.38 1.11
C MET A 94 5.44 6.24 0.09
N LEU A 95 4.78 5.11 0.38
CA LEU A 95 4.61 4.02 -0.59
C LEU A 95 3.98 4.51 -1.89
N MET A 96 2.90 5.28 -1.80
CA MET A 96 2.23 5.85 -2.97
C MET A 96 3.15 6.75 -3.78
N LYS A 97 3.95 7.61 -3.10
CA LYS A 97 4.92 8.48 -3.79
C LYS A 97 6.03 7.67 -4.47
N ILE A 98 6.51 6.61 -3.84
CA ILE A 98 7.48 5.68 -4.43
C ILE A 98 6.88 5.00 -5.66
N PHE A 99 5.65 4.48 -5.58
CA PHE A 99 4.99 3.84 -6.72
C PHE A 99 4.75 4.82 -7.86
N ASN A 100 4.28 6.04 -7.57
CA ASN A 100 4.13 7.10 -8.56
C ASN A 100 5.47 7.48 -9.20
N PHE A 101 6.55 7.56 -8.41
CA PHE A 101 7.88 7.84 -8.94
C PHE A 101 8.34 6.73 -9.90
N MET A 102 8.21 5.47 -9.51
CA MET A 102 8.62 4.34 -10.34
C MET A 102 7.79 4.24 -11.63
N ASP A 103 6.47 4.38 -11.55
CA ASP A 103 5.57 4.19 -12.70
C ASP A 103 5.46 5.43 -13.59
N LYS A 104 5.26 6.61 -12.99
CA LYS A 104 5.09 7.88 -13.72
C LYS A 104 6.40 8.60 -13.98
N LYS A 105 7.52 8.15 -13.40
CA LYS A 105 8.88 8.71 -13.56
C LYS A 105 8.99 10.19 -13.15
N GLN A 106 8.07 10.66 -12.31
CA GLN A 106 8.00 12.05 -11.83
C GLN A 106 8.63 12.17 -10.45
N TYR A 107 9.73 12.88 -10.35
CA TYR A 107 10.47 13.04 -9.09
C TYR A 107 9.92 14.13 -8.17
N THR A 108 9.16 15.09 -8.68
CA THR A 108 8.73 16.27 -7.91
C THR A 108 7.93 15.90 -6.65
N GLN A 109 7.07 14.90 -6.74
CA GLN A 109 6.25 14.46 -5.59
C GLN A 109 7.08 13.78 -4.51
N ILE A 110 8.10 12.98 -4.87
CA ILE A 110 8.96 12.32 -3.89
C ILE A 110 9.99 13.32 -3.31
N ALA A 111 10.51 14.23 -4.13
CA ALA A 111 11.41 15.29 -3.69
C ALA A 111 10.75 16.24 -2.67
N SER A 112 9.43 16.50 -2.82
CA SER A 112 8.68 17.39 -1.91
C SER A 112 8.55 16.88 -0.47
N VAL A 113 8.93 15.64 -0.20
CA VAL A 113 8.82 15.02 1.13
C VAL A 113 10.18 14.62 1.72
N ILE A 114 11.28 15.07 1.14
CA ILE A 114 12.61 14.97 1.74
C ILE A 114 12.61 15.79 3.03
N ALA A 115 13.05 15.17 4.14
CA ALA A 115 13.01 15.79 5.46
C ALA A 115 14.12 16.83 5.65
N ASP A 116 15.36 16.48 5.32
CA ASP A 116 16.52 17.36 5.35
C ASP A 116 17.12 17.46 3.94
N THR A 117 16.90 18.59 3.28
CA THR A 117 17.34 18.84 1.90
C THR A 117 18.85 19.00 1.77
N ASN A 118 19.59 19.10 2.86
CA ASN A 118 21.06 19.17 2.88
C ASN A 118 21.73 17.80 3.00
N LYS A 119 20.93 16.74 3.10
CA LYS A 119 21.40 15.35 3.19
C LYS A 119 20.83 14.51 2.09
N GLU A 120 21.52 13.42 1.77
CA GLU A 120 20.98 12.41 0.89
C GLU A 120 19.67 11.83 1.44
N ALA A 121 18.71 11.61 0.54
CA ALA A 121 17.50 10.88 0.84
C ALA A 121 17.47 9.60 0.01
N THR A 122 17.21 8.47 0.68
CA THR A 122 17.29 7.17 0.02
C THR A 122 16.05 6.32 0.26
N PHE A 123 15.67 5.54 -0.74
CA PHE A 123 14.77 4.43 -0.52
C PHE A 123 15.21 3.20 -1.32
N CYS A 124 14.91 2.05 -0.76
CA CYS A 124 15.06 0.76 -1.42
C CYS A 124 13.74 0.00 -1.34
N ILE A 125 13.27 -0.52 -2.45
CA ILE A 125 12.08 -1.37 -2.48
C ILE A 125 12.35 -2.65 -3.25
N ASP A 126 11.98 -3.79 -2.63
CA ASP A 126 11.97 -5.09 -3.28
C ASP A 126 10.53 -5.52 -3.54
N PHE A 127 10.24 -5.92 -4.75
CA PHE A 127 8.90 -6.39 -5.11
C PHE A 127 8.95 -7.45 -6.21
N VAL A 128 7.95 -8.32 -6.19
CA VAL A 128 7.74 -9.29 -7.26
C VAL A 128 6.81 -8.67 -8.30
N THR A 129 7.15 -8.84 -9.57
CA THR A 129 6.24 -8.49 -10.66
C THR A 129 6.08 -9.67 -11.63
N ASN A 130 4.94 -9.72 -12.33
CA ASN A 130 4.58 -10.79 -13.26
C ASN A 130 4.68 -12.21 -12.68
N LEU A 131 4.69 -12.36 -11.34
CA LEU A 131 4.80 -13.63 -10.61
C LEU A 131 6.08 -14.42 -10.92
N ARG A 132 7.10 -13.78 -11.46
CA ARG A 132 8.29 -14.49 -11.96
C ARG A 132 9.61 -13.82 -11.62
N TYR A 133 9.63 -12.51 -11.46
CA TYR A 133 10.86 -11.75 -11.22
C TYR A 133 10.78 -11.01 -9.90
N LEU A 134 11.84 -11.11 -9.09
CA LEU A 134 12.08 -10.23 -7.97
C LEU A 134 12.90 -9.04 -8.46
N PHE A 135 12.36 -7.85 -8.28
CA PHE A 135 13.02 -6.58 -8.56
C PHE A 135 13.50 -5.94 -7.26
N ARG A 136 14.64 -5.27 -7.34
CA ARG A 136 15.15 -4.35 -6.34
C ARG A 136 15.42 -3.01 -6.99
N VAL A 137 14.76 -1.97 -6.48
CA VAL A 137 14.95 -0.58 -6.90
C VAL A 137 15.59 0.17 -5.75
N ASN A 138 16.83 0.62 -5.94
CA ASN A 138 17.50 1.55 -5.04
C ASN A 138 17.48 2.93 -5.66
N THR A 139 17.12 3.94 -4.86
CA THR A 139 17.12 5.34 -5.27
C THR A 139 17.89 6.16 -4.26
N VAL A 140 18.78 6.99 -4.74
CA VAL A 140 19.51 8.00 -3.96
C VAL A 140 19.19 9.36 -4.56
N ILE A 141 18.76 10.29 -3.73
CA ILE A 141 18.54 11.69 -4.11
C ILE A 141 19.55 12.53 -3.34
N SER A 142 20.57 13.02 -4.05
CA SER A 142 21.61 13.87 -3.45
C SER A 142 21.14 15.32 -3.37
N PRO A 143 21.61 16.09 -2.38
CA PRO A 143 21.36 17.52 -2.29
C PRO A 143 21.78 18.23 -3.57
N PRO A 144 21.08 19.30 -4.02
CA PRO A 144 21.57 20.17 -5.07
C PRO A 144 22.78 20.99 -4.58
N ASP A 145 23.56 21.49 -5.50
CA ASP A 145 24.62 22.44 -5.17
C ASP A 145 24.06 23.73 -4.56
N GLU A 146 24.88 24.46 -3.82
CA GLU A 146 24.47 25.66 -3.08
C GLU A 146 23.83 26.69 -4.03
N GLY A 147 22.57 27.06 -3.75
CA GLY A 147 21.79 28.01 -4.57
C GLY A 147 21.10 27.38 -5.77
N GLU A 148 21.28 26.11 -6.05
CA GLU A 148 20.59 25.39 -7.13
C GLU A 148 19.30 24.71 -6.64
N LYS A 149 18.43 24.39 -7.59
CA LYS A 149 17.22 23.58 -7.32
C LYS A 149 17.49 22.13 -7.65
N LEU A 150 16.87 21.23 -6.87
CA LEU A 150 16.90 19.80 -7.16
C LEU A 150 16.33 19.51 -8.55
N THR A 151 17.09 18.75 -9.32
CA THR A 151 16.77 18.33 -10.70
C THR A 151 16.93 16.82 -10.84
N GLY A 152 16.57 16.29 -12.01
CA GLY A 152 16.79 14.86 -12.31
C GLY A 152 18.26 14.41 -12.25
N LYS A 153 19.23 15.34 -12.33
CA LYS A 153 20.67 15.04 -12.20
C LYS A 153 21.09 14.64 -10.78
N ASN A 154 20.31 15.05 -9.79
CA ASN A 154 20.54 14.71 -8.39
C ASN A 154 20.01 13.31 -8.02
N ILE A 155 19.40 12.61 -8.99
CA ILE A 155 18.71 11.34 -8.75
C ILE A 155 19.51 10.22 -9.39
N ASP A 156 19.97 9.28 -8.56
CA ASP A 156 20.57 8.02 -8.99
C ASP A 156 19.58 6.87 -8.69
N VAL A 157 19.30 6.07 -9.70
CA VAL A 157 18.42 4.90 -9.58
C VAL A 157 19.15 3.67 -10.11
N SER A 158 19.04 2.59 -9.35
CA SER A 158 19.55 1.29 -9.73
C SER A 158 18.42 0.27 -9.69
N VAL A 159 18.12 -0.34 -10.82
CA VAL A 159 17.13 -1.41 -10.93
C VAL A 159 17.81 -2.72 -11.24
N ARG A 160 17.75 -3.67 -10.29
CA ARG A 160 18.25 -5.04 -10.46
C ARG A 160 17.09 -6.02 -10.34
N TYR A 161 17.17 -7.13 -11.04
CA TYR A 161 16.17 -8.19 -10.96
C TYR A 161 16.75 -9.57 -11.22
N VAL A 162 16.07 -10.58 -10.68
CA VAL A 162 16.36 -11.99 -10.93
C VAL A 162 15.09 -12.78 -11.16
N GLU A 163 15.17 -13.80 -11.98
CA GLU A 163 14.08 -14.77 -12.13
C GLU A 163 13.98 -15.65 -10.88
N ILE A 164 12.74 -15.78 -10.37
CA ILE A 164 12.45 -16.64 -9.22
C ILE A 164 12.42 -18.10 -9.67
N GLN A 165 13.21 -18.94 -9.02
CA GLN A 165 13.28 -20.35 -9.30
C GLN A 165 12.35 -21.15 -8.39
N LYS A 166 11.95 -22.35 -8.80
CA LYS A 166 10.92 -23.16 -8.13
C LYS A 166 11.16 -23.42 -6.63
N LYS A 167 12.41 -23.44 -6.18
CA LYS A 167 12.79 -23.68 -4.78
C LYS A 167 13.17 -22.42 -4.01
N ASP A 168 13.12 -21.25 -4.65
CA ASP A 168 13.56 -20.00 -4.05
C ASP A 168 12.64 -19.55 -2.92
N SER A 169 13.27 -18.92 -1.94
CA SER A 169 12.65 -17.96 -1.03
C SER A 169 13.05 -16.54 -1.43
N TYR A 170 12.42 -15.52 -0.83
CA TYR A 170 12.83 -14.12 -1.02
C TYR A 170 14.33 -13.93 -0.71
N GLU A 171 14.81 -14.49 0.41
CA GLU A 171 16.19 -14.35 0.86
C GLU A 171 17.19 -14.94 -0.12
N SER A 172 16.86 -16.09 -0.76
CA SER A 172 17.73 -16.68 -1.77
C SER A 172 17.80 -15.85 -3.06
N CYS A 173 16.67 -15.26 -3.47
CA CYS A 173 16.63 -14.34 -4.59
C CYS A 173 17.37 -13.04 -4.29
N LEU A 174 17.18 -12.48 -3.09
CA LEU A 174 17.88 -11.27 -2.66
C LEU A 174 19.39 -11.44 -2.69
N LYS A 175 19.89 -12.58 -2.20
CA LYS A 175 21.33 -12.90 -2.28
C LYS A 175 21.83 -12.86 -3.73
N ARG A 176 21.12 -13.47 -4.66
CA ARG A 176 21.48 -13.44 -6.09
C ARG A 176 21.44 -12.03 -6.68
N ILE A 177 20.44 -11.21 -6.31
CA ILE A 177 20.38 -9.80 -6.74
C ILE A 177 21.60 -9.02 -6.26
N LEU A 178 22.03 -9.23 -5.01
CA LEU A 178 23.17 -8.53 -4.43
C LEU A 178 24.50 -8.94 -5.07
N GLU A 179 24.60 -10.18 -5.58
CA GLU A 179 25.76 -10.70 -6.31
C GLU A 179 25.80 -10.23 -7.79
N THR A 180 24.69 -9.73 -8.33
CA THR A 180 24.62 -9.25 -9.72
C THR A 180 25.40 -7.95 -9.87
N LYS A 181 26.33 -7.90 -10.84
CA LYS A 181 27.03 -6.66 -11.18
C LYS A 181 26.04 -5.63 -11.70
N GLN A 182 26.16 -4.42 -11.18
CA GLN A 182 25.38 -3.29 -11.65
C GLN A 182 26.12 -2.62 -12.80
N GLU A 183 25.46 -2.47 -13.94
CA GLU A 183 25.88 -1.54 -14.97
C GLU A 183 25.44 -0.14 -14.53
N LYS A 184 26.36 0.81 -14.47
CA LYS A 184 26.05 2.19 -14.10
C LYS A 184 25.29 2.84 -15.25
N CYS A 185 24.09 3.30 -14.98
CA CYS A 185 23.30 4.10 -15.90
C CYS A 185 23.24 5.54 -15.38
N ASP A 186 23.58 6.50 -16.22
CA ASP A 186 23.63 7.91 -15.83
C ASP A 186 22.23 8.59 -15.89
N ASN A 187 21.21 7.85 -16.33
CA ASN A 187 19.86 8.39 -16.46
C ASN A 187 18.84 7.55 -15.70
N TYR A 188 18.34 8.08 -14.58
CA TYR A 188 17.34 7.42 -13.75
C TYR A 188 16.05 7.04 -14.51
N LEU A 189 15.68 7.79 -15.56
CA LEU A 189 14.49 7.49 -16.38
C LEU A 189 14.65 6.18 -17.14
N GLU A 190 15.86 5.91 -17.69
CA GLU A 190 16.16 4.67 -18.40
C GLU A 190 16.11 3.47 -17.44
N GLU A 191 16.64 3.63 -16.23
CA GLU A 191 16.54 2.60 -15.20
C GLU A 191 15.08 2.29 -14.84
N LEU A 192 14.25 3.32 -14.66
CA LEU A 192 12.84 3.16 -14.34
C LEU A 192 11.99 2.63 -15.51
N GLU A 193 12.52 2.63 -16.76
CA GLU A 193 11.82 1.93 -17.86
C GLU A 193 11.72 0.42 -17.68
N LYS A 194 12.62 -0.15 -16.87
CA LYS A 194 12.56 -1.56 -16.48
C LYS A 194 11.35 -1.88 -15.59
N VAL A 195 10.77 -0.83 -14.97
CA VAL A 195 9.64 -0.93 -14.00
C VAL A 195 8.47 -0.11 -14.53
N THR A 196 7.48 -0.75 -15.13
CA THR A 196 6.30 -0.08 -15.69
C THR A 196 5.04 -0.91 -15.48
N GLY A 197 3.88 -0.24 -15.44
CA GLY A 197 2.58 -0.89 -15.38
C GLY A 197 2.21 -1.44 -14.01
N LEU A 198 2.74 -0.89 -12.93
CA LEU A 198 2.37 -1.23 -11.56
C LEU A 198 0.92 -0.85 -11.28
N SER A 199 0.22 -1.64 -10.47
CA SER A 199 -1.16 -1.38 -10.10
C SER A 199 -1.37 -1.43 -8.59
N TRP A 200 -2.07 -0.42 -8.07
CA TRP A 200 -2.35 -0.27 -6.65
C TRP A 200 -3.67 0.45 -6.39
N SER A 201 -4.19 0.30 -5.19
CA SER A 201 -5.35 1.02 -4.70
C SER A 201 -5.07 1.53 -3.27
N PHE A 202 -5.16 2.83 -3.07
CA PHE A 202 -5.01 3.48 -1.77
C PHE A 202 -6.32 4.17 -1.37
N ALA A 203 -6.71 4.04 -0.11
CA ALA A 203 -7.80 4.80 0.48
C ALA A 203 -7.28 5.49 1.75
N TYR A 204 -7.30 6.81 1.76
CA TYR A 204 -6.86 7.65 2.87
C TYR A 204 -8.04 8.31 3.60
N PRO A 205 -7.84 8.83 4.82
CA PRO A 205 -8.81 9.72 5.47
C PRO A 205 -9.20 10.91 4.60
N GLU A 206 -10.36 11.52 4.84
CA GLU A 206 -11.03 12.45 3.93
C GLU A 206 -10.27 13.74 3.59
N ASP A 207 -9.38 14.21 4.46
CA ASP A 207 -8.72 15.52 4.31
C ASP A 207 -7.52 15.51 3.36
N ASP A 208 -7.30 14.43 2.63
CA ASP A 208 -6.11 14.28 1.83
C ASP A 208 -6.40 14.47 0.34
N SER A 209 -5.77 15.49 -0.24
CA SER A 209 -5.76 15.76 -1.69
C SER A 209 -5.24 14.58 -2.55
N ALA A 210 -4.79 13.49 -1.92
CA ALA A 210 -4.42 12.24 -2.58
C ALA A 210 -5.61 11.45 -3.18
N VAL A 211 -6.83 11.94 -3.02
CA VAL A 211 -8.08 11.38 -3.56
C VAL A 211 -8.07 11.24 -5.09
N GLU A 212 -7.18 11.93 -5.81
CA GLU A 212 -7.03 11.76 -7.26
C GLU A 212 -6.72 10.34 -7.74
N LEU A 213 -6.26 9.46 -6.85
CA LEU A 213 -5.86 8.09 -7.20
C LEU A 213 -7.01 7.09 -7.13
N PHE A 214 -8.11 7.47 -6.51
CA PHE A 214 -9.26 6.62 -6.37
C PHE A 214 -10.35 7.00 -7.36
N ARG A 215 -10.28 6.45 -8.55
CA ARG A 215 -11.42 6.46 -9.47
C ARG A 215 -12.29 5.25 -9.15
N ALA A 216 -13.49 5.51 -8.60
CA ALA A 216 -14.54 4.51 -8.62
C ALA A 216 -14.62 3.92 -10.04
N PRO A 217 -14.81 2.61 -10.18
CA PRO A 217 -14.96 2.01 -11.51
C PRO A 217 -16.10 2.73 -12.24
N LYS A 218 -15.77 3.49 -13.29
CA LYS A 218 -16.81 4.13 -14.11
C LYS A 218 -17.74 3.03 -14.58
N ASP A 219 -19.04 3.23 -14.38
CA ASP A 219 -20.10 2.33 -14.84
C ASP A 219 -20.12 0.90 -14.29
N SER A 220 -19.39 0.59 -13.22
CA SER A 220 -19.46 -0.73 -12.62
C SER A 220 -20.78 -0.94 -11.87
N HIS A 221 -21.63 -1.82 -12.40
CA HIS A 221 -22.82 -2.29 -11.69
C HIS A 221 -22.46 -2.95 -10.36
N THR A 222 -21.32 -3.59 -10.29
CA THR A 222 -20.76 -4.22 -9.07
C THR A 222 -20.48 -3.18 -8.01
N PHE A 223 -19.83 -2.06 -8.37
CA PHE A 223 -19.56 -0.96 -7.43
C PHE A 223 -20.83 -0.39 -6.79
N ILE A 224 -21.85 -0.10 -7.59
CA ILE A 224 -23.11 0.48 -7.09
C ILE A 224 -23.82 -0.48 -6.11
N ARG A 225 -23.82 -1.78 -6.38
CA ARG A 225 -24.39 -2.78 -5.47
C ARG A 225 -23.61 -2.87 -4.16
N ILE A 226 -22.28 -2.88 -4.21
CA ILE A 226 -21.43 -2.89 -3.01
C ILE A 226 -21.67 -1.61 -2.21
N LEU A 227 -21.73 -0.47 -2.90
CA LEU A 227 -21.97 0.82 -2.28
C LEU A 227 -23.32 0.85 -1.56
N ASP A 228 -24.39 0.35 -2.20
CA ASP A 228 -25.71 0.25 -1.56
C ASP A 228 -25.67 -0.59 -0.27
N PHE A 229 -25.05 -1.76 -0.30
CA PHE A 229 -24.94 -2.62 0.87
C PHE A 229 -24.15 -1.96 2.00
N ILE A 230 -22.98 -1.38 1.69
CA ILE A 230 -22.13 -0.75 2.69
C ILE A 230 -22.81 0.48 3.29
N LEU A 231 -23.34 1.38 2.46
CA LEU A 231 -23.92 2.62 2.96
C LEU A 231 -25.17 2.38 3.81
N ARG A 232 -26.00 1.41 3.42
CA ARG A 232 -27.17 1.01 4.24
C ARG A 232 -26.80 0.31 5.53
N ALA A 233 -25.67 -0.40 5.57
CA ALA A 233 -25.14 -0.94 6.82
C ALA A 233 -24.58 0.15 7.74
N LEU A 234 -24.01 1.20 7.19
CA LEU A 234 -23.41 2.31 7.94
C LEU A 234 -24.45 3.34 8.41
N ASP A 235 -25.49 3.56 7.61
CA ASP A 235 -26.53 4.57 7.87
C ASP A 235 -27.92 4.02 7.53
N PRO A 236 -28.71 3.60 8.53
CA PRO A 236 -30.05 3.07 8.31
C PRO A 236 -31.04 4.08 7.69
N SER A 237 -30.71 5.36 7.64
CA SER A 237 -31.55 6.36 6.95
C SER A 237 -31.43 6.28 5.43
N ILE A 238 -30.40 5.64 4.90
CA ILE A 238 -30.21 5.45 3.46
C ILE A 238 -31.17 4.36 2.99
N VAL A 239 -31.96 4.71 1.98
CA VAL A 239 -32.98 3.83 1.42
C VAL A 239 -32.44 3.04 0.22
N SER A 240 -31.69 3.73 -0.65
CA SER A 240 -31.07 3.09 -1.82
C SER A 240 -29.89 3.90 -2.35
N VAL A 241 -29.05 3.19 -3.11
CA VAL A 241 -28.05 3.79 -4.00
C VAL A 241 -28.34 3.32 -5.41
N ASP A 242 -28.69 4.25 -6.29
CA ASP A 242 -29.13 3.94 -7.64
C ASP A 242 -28.24 4.59 -8.70
N ARG A 243 -27.94 3.86 -9.77
CA ARG A 243 -27.28 4.43 -10.94
C ARG A 243 -28.24 5.37 -11.66
N LEU A 244 -27.74 6.50 -12.13
CA LEU A 244 -28.48 7.41 -12.99
C LEU A 244 -28.17 7.03 -14.45
N SER A 245 -29.16 6.43 -15.13
CA SER A 245 -29.02 5.93 -16.52
C SER A 245 -28.78 7.03 -17.55
N GLU A 246 -29.22 8.25 -17.24
CA GLU A 246 -29.14 9.40 -18.14
C GLU A 246 -27.80 10.12 -18.12
N VAL A 247 -26.97 9.84 -17.11
CA VAL A 247 -25.67 10.50 -16.91
C VAL A 247 -24.58 9.44 -16.67
N GLU A 248 -23.62 9.37 -17.56
CA GLU A 248 -22.50 8.44 -17.44
C GLU A 248 -21.70 8.69 -16.16
N GLY A 249 -21.39 7.62 -15.42
CA GLY A 249 -20.60 7.70 -14.18
C GLY A 249 -21.32 8.32 -13.00
N ALA A 250 -22.64 8.58 -13.09
CA ALA A 250 -23.41 9.19 -12.01
C ALA A 250 -24.28 8.16 -11.26
N TYR A 251 -24.38 8.39 -9.94
CA TYR A 251 -25.27 7.64 -9.07
C TYR A 251 -25.88 8.55 -7.99
N ALA A 252 -27.01 8.14 -7.45
CA ALA A 252 -27.72 8.87 -6.40
C ALA A 252 -27.78 8.06 -5.10
N ILE A 253 -27.36 8.65 -4.00
CA ILE A 253 -27.59 8.14 -2.64
C ILE A 253 -28.88 8.78 -2.14
N ARG A 254 -29.88 7.95 -1.78
CA ARG A 254 -31.21 8.41 -1.41
C ARG A 254 -31.53 8.09 0.06
N THR A 255 -32.02 9.09 0.76
CA THR A 255 -32.73 8.94 2.02
C THR A 255 -34.22 9.25 1.82
N LYS A 256 -35.05 9.12 2.85
CA LYS A 256 -36.47 9.47 2.77
C LYS A 256 -36.72 10.96 2.44
N SER A 257 -35.77 11.83 2.77
CA SER A 257 -35.95 13.30 2.66
C SER A 257 -34.94 14.00 1.73
N LYS A 258 -33.81 13.36 1.41
CA LYS A 258 -32.71 13.98 0.65
C LYS A 258 -32.14 13.00 -0.35
N SER A 259 -31.52 13.54 -1.40
CA SER A 259 -30.72 12.76 -2.35
C SER A 259 -29.42 13.48 -2.64
N ALA A 260 -28.29 12.76 -2.68
CA ALA A 260 -27.01 13.26 -3.16
C ALA A 260 -26.69 12.59 -4.49
N ILE A 261 -26.33 13.39 -5.48
CA ILE A 261 -25.87 12.88 -6.78
C ILE A 261 -24.35 13.01 -6.80
N ILE A 262 -23.70 11.89 -7.12
CA ILE A 262 -22.25 11.80 -7.28
C ILE A 262 -22.00 11.52 -8.74
N GLN A 263 -21.15 12.33 -9.36
CA GLN A 263 -20.75 12.18 -10.75
C GLN A 263 -19.23 12.23 -10.86
N ASP A 264 -18.62 11.27 -11.55
CA ASP A 264 -17.17 11.16 -11.76
C ASP A 264 -16.34 11.25 -10.46
N GLY A 265 -16.90 10.80 -9.32
CA GLY A 265 -16.28 10.92 -8.00
C GLY A 265 -16.30 12.33 -7.41
N GLN A 266 -16.89 13.30 -8.09
CA GLN A 266 -17.11 14.65 -7.57
C GLN A 266 -18.52 14.76 -6.96
N THR A 267 -18.57 15.37 -5.79
CA THR A 267 -19.80 15.49 -5.01
C THR A 267 -20.03 16.95 -4.64
N PRO A 268 -20.96 17.63 -5.30
CA PRO A 268 -21.22 19.03 -5.00
C PRO A 268 -21.79 19.26 -3.60
N ASP A 269 -22.53 18.30 -3.03
CA ASP A 269 -23.16 18.46 -1.72
C ASP A 269 -23.41 17.13 -0.99
N ILE A 270 -22.35 16.61 -0.35
CA ILE A 270 -22.45 15.49 0.61
C ILE A 270 -22.22 15.94 2.05
N GLY A 271 -22.23 17.23 2.32
CA GLY A 271 -22.01 17.77 3.67
C GLY A 271 -22.96 17.22 4.72
N TRP A 272 -24.13 16.74 4.31
CA TRP A 272 -25.13 16.13 5.18
C TRP A 272 -24.89 14.64 5.47
N LEU A 273 -24.00 13.95 4.72
CA LEU A 273 -23.61 12.59 5.03
C LEU A 273 -22.63 12.57 6.22
N SER A 274 -22.76 11.55 7.08
CA SER A 274 -21.82 11.34 8.18
C SER A 274 -20.41 11.02 7.66
N SER A 275 -19.37 11.27 8.48
CA SER A 275 -17.99 10.90 8.13
C SER A 275 -17.86 9.40 7.87
N GLY A 276 -18.55 8.56 8.65
CA GLY A 276 -18.59 7.12 8.41
C GLY A 276 -19.20 6.75 7.06
N THR A 277 -20.31 7.41 6.68
CA THR A 277 -20.99 7.19 5.38
C THR A 277 -20.08 7.60 4.22
N LYS A 278 -19.38 8.72 4.32
CA LYS A 278 -18.41 9.16 3.32
C LYS A 278 -17.23 8.19 3.19
N SER A 279 -16.69 7.70 4.32
CA SER A 279 -15.66 6.66 4.33
C SER A 279 -16.13 5.38 3.61
N GLY A 280 -17.42 5.03 3.76
CA GLY A 280 -18.04 3.90 3.10
C GLY A 280 -17.95 3.94 1.58
N ILE A 281 -17.93 5.12 0.96
CA ILE A 281 -17.80 5.27 -0.51
C ILE A 281 -16.41 4.77 -0.95
N ALA A 282 -15.35 5.19 -0.28
CA ALA A 282 -13.99 4.78 -0.61
C ALA A 282 -13.76 3.27 -0.35
N ILE A 283 -14.34 2.76 0.75
CA ILE A 283 -14.29 1.33 1.09
C ILE A 283 -15.02 0.50 0.02
N ALA A 284 -16.23 0.92 -0.40
CA ALA A 284 -16.99 0.25 -1.43
C ALA A 284 -16.22 0.13 -2.74
N ALA A 285 -15.55 1.18 -3.10
CA ALA A 285 -14.80 1.20 -4.33
C ALA A 285 -13.51 0.37 -4.23
N MET A 286 -12.82 0.31 -3.08
CA MET A 286 -11.70 -0.61 -2.87
C MET A 286 -12.16 -2.07 -2.97
N ILE A 287 -13.28 -2.43 -2.35
CA ILE A 287 -13.88 -3.76 -2.43
C ILE A 287 -14.29 -4.10 -3.87
N ALA A 288 -14.83 -3.14 -4.62
CA ALA A 288 -15.13 -3.34 -6.03
C ALA A 288 -13.87 -3.63 -6.86
N ASN A 289 -12.77 -2.91 -6.60
CA ASN A 289 -11.49 -3.19 -7.26
C ASN A 289 -10.92 -4.56 -6.91
N MET A 290 -11.13 -5.05 -5.67
CA MET A 290 -10.77 -6.41 -5.27
C MET A 290 -11.56 -7.45 -6.04
N LEU A 291 -12.89 -7.31 -6.09
CA LEU A 291 -13.79 -8.22 -6.83
C LEU A 291 -13.49 -8.24 -8.33
N GLU A 292 -13.25 -7.09 -8.93
CA GLU A 292 -12.97 -6.96 -10.35
C GLU A 292 -11.49 -7.27 -10.69
N LYS A 293 -10.65 -7.59 -9.68
CA LYS A 293 -9.22 -7.93 -9.82
C LYS A 293 -8.44 -6.88 -10.62
N LYS A 294 -8.70 -5.60 -10.35
CA LYS A 294 -8.09 -4.47 -11.07
C LYS A 294 -6.68 -4.14 -10.62
N CYS A 295 -6.36 -4.45 -9.37
CA CYS A 295 -5.01 -4.29 -8.81
C CYS A 295 -4.75 -5.38 -7.79
N GLU A 296 -3.48 -5.52 -7.39
CA GLU A 296 -3.03 -6.54 -6.46
C GLU A 296 -2.52 -5.98 -5.13
N PHE A 297 -2.20 -4.70 -5.10
CA PHE A 297 -1.75 -4.00 -3.90
C PHE A 297 -2.84 -3.05 -3.40
N PHE A 298 -3.22 -3.19 -2.13
CA PHE A 298 -4.26 -2.41 -1.48
C PHE A 298 -3.72 -1.79 -0.20
N TYR A 299 -3.96 -0.50 0.00
CA TYR A 299 -3.64 0.20 1.24
C TYR A 299 -4.87 0.97 1.73
N CYS A 300 -5.40 0.57 2.89
CA CYS A 300 -6.57 1.18 3.52
C CYS A 300 -6.14 1.87 4.82
N ASP A 301 -6.06 3.21 4.80
CA ASP A 301 -5.54 4.00 5.89
C ASP A 301 -6.66 4.62 6.73
N GLU A 302 -6.83 4.14 7.97
CA GLU A 302 -7.74 4.66 9.00
C GLU A 302 -9.17 5.00 8.51
N LYS A 303 -9.61 4.38 7.39
CA LYS A 303 -10.93 4.64 6.81
C LYS A 303 -12.10 4.22 7.71
N PHE A 304 -11.80 3.43 8.72
CA PHE A 304 -12.79 2.89 9.66
C PHE A 304 -12.88 3.67 10.97
N SER A 305 -12.12 4.75 11.15
CA SER A 305 -12.07 5.52 12.39
C SER A 305 -13.43 6.09 12.84
N PHE A 306 -14.38 6.27 11.91
CA PHE A 306 -15.73 6.76 12.19
C PHE A 306 -16.80 5.67 12.04
N ILE A 307 -16.40 4.40 12.04
CA ILE A 307 -17.27 3.25 11.81
C ILE A 307 -17.29 2.40 13.08
N HIS A 308 -18.45 1.80 13.39
CA HIS A 308 -18.57 0.89 14.53
C HIS A 308 -17.63 -0.30 14.37
N SER A 309 -16.99 -0.71 15.48
CA SER A 309 -15.99 -1.78 15.51
C SER A 309 -16.46 -3.09 14.86
N ASP A 310 -17.72 -3.49 15.06
CA ASP A 310 -18.25 -4.73 14.44
C ASP A 310 -18.37 -4.63 12.92
N ILE A 311 -18.70 -3.44 12.40
CA ILE A 311 -18.76 -3.21 10.95
C ILE A 311 -17.35 -3.19 10.39
N GLU A 312 -16.38 -2.58 11.08
CA GLU A 312 -14.97 -2.60 10.71
C GLU A 312 -14.45 -4.03 10.59
N LYS A 313 -14.68 -4.87 11.63
CA LYS A 313 -14.29 -6.29 11.60
C LYS A 313 -14.95 -7.06 10.46
N ALA A 314 -16.24 -6.83 10.22
CA ALA A 314 -16.98 -7.48 9.14
C ALA A 314 -16.43 -7.09 7.77
N LEU A 315 -16.19 -5.80 7.52
CA LEU A 315 -15.64 -5.31 6.27
C LEU A 315 -14.19 -5.78 6.04
N LEU A 316 -13.35 -5.77 7.09
CA LEU A 316 -12.01 -6.34 7.01
C LEU A 316 -12.03 -7.83 6.69
N SER A 317 -12.95 -8.59 7.30
CA SER A 317 -13.12 -10.01 6.96
C SER A 317 -13.49 -10.21 5.50
N VAL A 318 -14.44 -9.41 4.98
CA VAL A 318 -14.82 -9.43 3.55
C VAL A 318 -13.61 -9.08 2.67
N MET A 319 -12.84 -8.05 3.01
CA MET A 319 -11.65 -7.68 2.23
C MET A 319 -10.62 -8.82 2.21
N ILE A 320 -10.38 -9.49 3.34
CA ILE A 320 -9.44 -10.63 3.41
C ILE A 320 -9.93 -11.81 2.57
N GLU A 321 -11.22 -12.15 2.60
CA GLU A 321 -11.79 -13.22 1.78
C GLU A 321 -11.74 -12.92 0.28
N LEU A 322 -11.84 -11.65 -0.10
CA LEU A 322 -11.77 -11.20 -1.49
C LEU A 322 -10.34 -11.12 -2.02
N LEU A 323 -9.31 -11.20 -1.16
CA LEU A 323 -7.93 -11.22 -1.59
C LEU A 323 -7.64 -12.46 -2.43
N GLY A 324 -7.44 -12.25 -3.71
CA GLY A 324 -7.01 -13.29 -4.64
C GLY A 324 -5.59 -13.79 -4.34
N ASP A 325 -5.14 -14.74 -5.14
CA ASP A 325 -3.74 -15.16 -5.13
C ASP A 325 -2.85 -14.00 -5.58
N ASN A 326 -1.67 -13.90 -4.95
CA ASN A 326 -0.66 -12.90 -5.30
C ASN A 326 -1.14 -11.46 -5.13
N THR A 327 -1.97 -11.22 -4.13
CA THR A 327 -2.42 -9.89 -3.70
C THR A 327 -1.88 -9.56 -2.33
N GLN A 328 -1.89 -8.27 -1.97
CA GLN A 328 -1.39 -7.80 -0.68
C GLN A 328 -2.27 -6.65 -0.17
N LEU A 329 -2.68 -6.74 1.11
CA LEU A 329 -3.47 -5.74 1.79
C LEU A 329 -2.69 -5.14 2.96
N PHE A 330 -2.62 -3.83 2.98
CA PHE A 330 -2.28 -3.05 4.16
C PHE A 330 -3.55 -2.40 4.72
N PHE A 331 -3.72 -2.52 6.01
CA PHE A 331 -4.86 -1.99 6.73
C PHE A 331 -4.37 -1.32 8.01
N THR A 332 -4.62 -0.03 8.17
CA THR A 332 -4.21 0.69 9.37
C THR A 332 -5.40 0.98 10.25
N THR A 333 -5.25 0.77 11.55
CA THR A 333 -6.31 1.01 12.52
C THR A 333 -5.75 1.32 13.90
N HIS A 334 -6.52 2.04 14.71
CA HIS A 334 -6.33 2.20 16.15
C HIS A 334 -7.24 1.27 16.95
N ASN A 335 -8.18 0.59 16.30
CA ASN A 335 -9.17 -0.24 16.96
C ASN A 335 -8.53 -1.54 17.46
N THR A 336 -8.43 -1.68 18.77
CA THR A 336 -7.89 -2.88 19.43
C THR A 336 -8.81 -4.11 19.33
N ASP A 337 -10.11 -3.93 19.01
CA ASP A 337 -11.03 -5.05 18.80
C ASP A 337 -10.67 -5.91 17.58
N ILE A 338 -9.87 -5.37 16.65
CA ILE A 338 -9.30 -6.13 15.53
C ILE A 338 -8.37 -7.25 16.01
N LEU A 339 -7.80 -7.15 17.22
CA LEU A 339 -6.96 -8.18 17.83
C LEU A 339 -7.77 -9.43 18.22
N ASP A 340 -9.09 -9.31 18.36
CA ASP A 340 -9.99 -10.44 18.62
C ASP A 340 -10.25 -11.29 17.35
N MET A 341 -9.92 -10.76 16.17
CA MET A 341 -9.96 -11.52 14.93
C MET A 341 -8.85 -12.58 14.96
N GLN A 342 -9.19 -13.82 14.68
CA GLN A 342 -8.24 -14.94 14.71
C GLN A 342 -7.30 -14.94 13.48
N LEU A 343 -6.64 -13.81 13.23
CA LEU A 343 -5.65 -13.71 12.18
C LEU A 343 -4.27 -14.14 12.69
N PRO A 344 -3.39 -14.64 11.81
CA PRO A 344 -2.06 -15.06 12.22
C PRO A 344 -1.22 -13.88 12.71
N LYS A 345 -0.38 -14.09 13.72
CA LYS A 345 0.43 -13.05 14.36
C LYS A 345 1.32 -12.29 13.39
N HIS A 346 1.78 -12.95 12.33
CA HIS A 346 2.62 -12.27 11.32
C HIS A 346 1.87 -11.23 10.49
N SER A 347 0.53 -11.21 10.54
CA SER A 347 -0.28 -10.17 9.91
C SER A 347 -0.28 -8.84 10.70
N TYR A 348 0.15 -8.84 11.96
CA TYR A 348 0.13 -7.64 12.79
C TYR A 348 1.52 -7.03 12.91
N THR A 349 1.63 -5.75 12.61
CA THR A 349 2.84 -4.96 12.76
C THR A 349 2.53 -3.71 13.57
N PHE A 350 3.29 -3.50 14.64
CA PHE A 350 3.15 -2.35 15.53
C PHE A 350 4.20 -1.31 15.16
N MET A 351 3.73 -0.09 14.93
CA MET A 351 4.59 1.05 14.65
C MET A 351 4.72 1.90 15.91
N LYS A 352 5.94 2.20 16.29
CA LYS A 352 6.26 3.12 17.39
C LYS A 352 7.15 4.24 16.89
N LYS A 353 7.02 5.41 17.52
CA LYS A 353 7.89 6.56 17.29
C LYS A 353 8.61 6.89 18.57
N GLU A 354 9.92 6.81 18.54
CA GLU A 354 10.79 7.23 19.63
C GLU A 354 11.38 8.59 19.32
N VAL A 355 11.43 9.47 20.31
CA VAL A 355 11.95 10.83 20.16
C VAL A 355 13.21 10.97 21.02
N TYR A 356 14.31 11.33 20.38
CA TYR A 356 15.62 11.51 21.00
C TYR A 356 16.11 12.96 20.77
N GLY A 357 15.81 13.86 21.70
CA GLY A 357 16.07 15.29 21.52
C GLY A 357 15.30 15.86 20.31
N GLU A 358 15.98 16.40 19.33
CA GLU A 358 15.39 16.93 18.09
C GLU A 358 15.13 15.85 17.02
N ASN A 359 15.65 14.64 17.21
CA ASN A 359 15.49 13.54 16.26
C ASN A 359 14.35 12.60 16.66
N SER A 360 13.74 11.98 15.68
CA SER A 360 12.76 10.92 15.91
C SER A 360 13.06 9.72 15.01
N LYS A 361 12.76 8.53 15.52
CA LYS A 361 12.90 7.27 14.80
C LYS A 361 11.58 6.53 14.82
N ILE A 362 11.12 6.08 13.67
CA ILE A 362 9.97 5.19 13.54
C ILE A 362 10.48 3.77 13.39
N GLU A 363 9.96 2.86 14.19
CA GLU A 363 10.27 1.43 14.13
C GLU A 363 9.01 0.61 13.91
N CYS A 364 9.17 -0.53 13.24
CA CYS A 364 8.14 -1.52 13.03
C CYS A 364 8.49 -2.82 13.74
N ILE A 365 7.58 -3.31 14.57
CA ILE A 365 7.73 -4.57 15.28
C ILE A 365 6.63 -5.52 14.80
N ASN A 366 6.97 -6.60 14.13
CA ASN A 366 6.00 -7.60 13.76
C ASN A 366 5.68 -8.51 14.97
N ALA A 367 4.39 -8.74 15.24
CA ALA A 367 3.97 -9.50 16.40
C ALA A 367 4.58 -10.92 16.45
N SER A 368 4.82 -11.55 15.31
CA SER A 368 5.46 -12.87 15.23
C SER A 368 6.95 -12.88 15.60
N GLU A 369 7.58 -11.72 15.72
CA GLU A 369 8.98 -11.60 16.18
C GLU A 369 9.07 -11.73 17.69
N ILE A 370 8.06 -11.28 18.40
CA ILE A 370 7.98 -11.33 19.87
C ILE A 370 7.19 -12.55 20.33
N LEU A 371 5.98 -12.73 19.80
CA LEU A 371 5.05 -13.78 20.21
C LEU A 371 5.32 -15.09 19.44
N LYS A 372 6.20 -15.93 20.00
CA LYS A 372 6.68 -17.14 19.30
C LYS A 372 5.73 -18.34 19.43
N ARG A 373 4.98 -18.44 20.53
CA ARG A 373 4.12 -19.59 20.82
C ARG A 373 2.72 -19.35 20.27
N SER A 374 2.05 -20.38 19.79
CA SER A 374 0.65 -20.29 19.33
C SER A 374 -0.31 -19.82 20.43
N THR A 375 0.00 -20.16 21.67
CA THR A 375 -0.79 -19.81 22.87
C THR A 375 -0.61 -18.37 23.35
N ASP A 376 0.41 -17.64 22.86
CA ASP A 376 0.62 -16.26 23.29
C ASP A 376 -0.55 -15.39 22.80
N SER A 377 -1.23 -14.70 23.70
CA SER A 377 -2.33 -13.79 23.38
C SER A 377 -1.80 -12.46 22.83
N LEU A 378 -2.19 -12.14 21.61
CA LEU A 378 -1.85 -10.86 21.02
C LEU A 378 -2.52 -9.69 21.76
N LYS A 379 -3.77 -9.84 22.15
CA LYS A 379 -4.52 -8.84 22.90
C LYS A 379 -3.85 -8.54 24.24
N SER A 380 -3.54 -9.58 25.01
CA SER A 380 -2.84 -9.38 26.30
C SER A 380 -1.45 -8.75 26.11
N ALA A 381 -0.75 -9.06 25.02
CA ALA A 381 0.54 -8.44 24.74
C ALA A 381 0.41 -6.94 24.46
N VAL A 382 -0.65 -6.52 23.76
CA VAL A 382 -0.94 -5.10 23.52
C VAL A 382 -1.41 -4.40 24.79
N GLU A 383 -2.31 -5.02 25.57
CA GLU A 383 -2.80 -4.49 26.85
C GLU A 383 -1.65 -4.29 27.88
N ASN A 384 -0.60 -5.10 27.82
CA ASN A 384 0.59 -4.96 28.64
C ASN A 384 1.72 -4.14 27.96
N ASP A 385 1.39 -3.43 26.88
CA ASP A 385 2.30 -2.59 26.10
C ASP A 385 3.62 -3.26 25.69
N LEU A 386 3.57 -4.56 25.39
CA LEU A 386 4.77 -5.32 24.99
C LEU A 386 5.41 -4.79 23.69
N PHE A 387 4.66 -4.05 22.88
CA PHE A 387 5.14 -3.45 21.64
C PHE A 387 5.52 -1.97 21.79
N SER A 388 5.42 -1.41 23.00
CA SER A 388 5.66 0.03 23.28
C SER A 388 4.88 0.94 22.32
N SER A 389 3.62 0.58 22.07
CA SER A 389 2.74 1.27 21.12
C SER A 389 1.55 1.97 21.79
N ALA A 390 1.49 1.97 23.12
CA ALA A 390 0.45 2.63 23.88
C ALA A 390 0.57 4.17 23.77
N PRO A 391 -0.54 4.90 23.74
CA PRO A 391 -0.52 6.36 23.78
C PRO A 391 -0.05 6.86 25.16
N ALA A 392 0.75 7.94 25.17
CA ALA A 392 1.12 8.64 26.40
C ALA A 392 -0.07 9.43 26.94
N THR A 393 -0.63 9.01 28.06
CA THR A 393 -1.80 9.66 28.69
C THR A 393 -1.46 10.55 29.87
N ASP A 394 -0.25 10.44 30.41
CA ASP A 394 0.16 11.11 31.65
C ASP A 394 0.00 12.63 31.57
N LEU A 395 0.44 13.26 30.48
CA LEU A 395 0.31 14.69 30.27
C LEU A 395 -1.16 15.17 30.22
N ILE A 396 -2.12 14.27 29.93
CA ILE A 396 -3.54 14.64 29.94
C ILE A 396 -4.02 14.78 31.41
N TYR A 397 -3.53 13.92 32.29
CA TYR A 397 -3.87 14.00 33.71
C TYR A 397 -3.22 15.19 34.42
N ASP A 398 -2.05 15.66 33.94
CA ASP A 398 -1.39 16.87 34.45
C ASP A 398 -2.27 18.13 34.28
N ILE A 399 -3.29 18.10 33.40
CA ILE A 399 -4.27 19.18 33.25
C ILE A 399 -5.05 19.41 34.56
N LEU A 400 -5.21 18.37 35.39
CA LEU A 400 -5.93 18.46 36.66
C LEU A 400 -5.17 19.23 37.73
N ASP A 401 -3.87 19.48 37.50
CA ASP A 401 -2.96 20.18 38.42
C ASP A 401 -2.76 21.68 38.05
N ILE A 402 -3.48 22.17 36.98
CA ILE A 402 -3.47 23.55 36.55
C ILE A 402 -4.56 24.34 37.30
#